data_d448a459bc77e2d960be4a71eb5dd430
#
_entry.id   d448a459bc77e2d960be4a71eb5dd430
#
_cell.length_a   1.000
_cell.length_b   1.000
_cell.length_c   1.000
_cell.angle_alpha   90.00
_cell.angle_beta   90.00
_cell.angle_gamma   90.00
#
_symmetry.space_group_name_H-M   'P 1'
#
loop_
_entity.id
_entity.type
_entity.pdbx_description
1 polymer ?
#
loop_
_entity_poly.entity_id
_entity_poly.type
_entity_poly.pdbx_seq_one_letter_code
_entity_poly.pdbx_strand_id
1 'polypeptide(L)'
;VLTMVFSAAYLFLYPGLGDYKGYLNWTSQNQYEKEVQKANEQYGKIYAKFANMPIEEVAKDPQAQRIGKNMFDTYCIQCHGSDAKGSKGFPNLTDGDWLWGGSPEQIHETIAKGRIAIMAPWGPALGEERVKDVANYVMSFSKPAGQYDEERAARGNAIFHGPPANCFTCHGDKGQGVLGLGPNLTDDVWLWGGTQKAIIETITNGRHNQMPAWDNFLDKDKLHIMTAYVWGLSHKDGQAAPAAAAPAASVEASAPAAASAASAGQ
;
A
#
# COMPACT_ATOMS: atom_id res chain seq x y z
N VAL A 1 -37.30 33.64 -28.93
CA VAL A 1 -37.50 32.75 -30.09
C VAL A 1 -36.32 31.84 -30.31
N LEU A 2 -35.08 32.35 -30.42
CA LEU A 2 -33.86 31.52 -30.65
C LEU A 2 -33.63 30.47 -29.57
N THR A 3 -33.85 30.83 -28.30
CA THR A 3 -33.72 29.88 -27.17
C THR A 3 -34.75 28.76 -27.22
N MET A 4 -35.99 29.05 -27.63
CA MET A 4 -37.01 28.05 -27.75
C MET A 4 -36.73 27.07 -28.90
N VAL A 5 -36.25 27.59 -30.05
CA VAL A 5 -35.82 26.77 -31.19
C VAL A 5 -34.66 25.87 -30.79
N PHE A 6 -33.64 26.42 -30.09
CA PHE A 6 -32.51 25.65 -29.57
C PHE A 6 -32.97 24.55 -28.60
N SER A 7 -33.85 24.88 -27.63
CA SER A 7 -34.37 23.90 -26.69
C SER A 7 -35.11 22.76 -27.36
N ALA A 8 -35.97 23.08 -28.33
CA ALA A 8 -36.69 22.05 -29.08
C ALA A 8 -35.74 21.15 -29.89
N ALA A 9 -34.75 21.75 -30.57
CA ALA A 9 -33.74 21.00 -31.31
C ALA A 9 -32.87 20.12 -30.34
N TYR A 10 -32.49 20.66 -29.19
CA TYR A 10 -31.74 19.93 -28.20
C TYR A 10 -32.49 18.70 -27.66
N LEU A 11 -33.75 18.87 -27.25
CA LEU A 11 -34.61 17.81 -26.75
C LEU A 11 -34.92 16.73 -27.82
N PHE A 12 -34.93 17.10 -29.10
CA PHE A 12 -35.05 16.15 -30.18
C PHE A 12 -33.74 15.36 -30.43
N LEU A 13 -32.58 16.02 -30.34
CA LEU A 13 -31.29 15.41 -30.66
C LEU A 13 -30.70 14.60 -29.48
N TYR A 14 -30.88 15.10 -28.26
CA TYR A 14 -30.27 14.54 -27.04
C TYR A 14 -31.32 13.98 -26.08
N PRO A 15 -30.95 13.05 -25.18
CA PRO A 15 -31.86 12.55 -24.17
C PRO A 15 -32.23 13.67 -23.19
N GLY A 16 -33.51 13.86 -22.93
CA GLY A 16 -34.01 14.92 -22.02
C GLY A 16 -35.52 14.84 -21.78
N LEU A 17 -36.19 13.92 -22.45
CA LEU A 17 -37.67 13.70 -22.38
C LEU A 17 -37.95 12.25 -21.90
N GLY A 18 -37.79 11.98 -20.60
CA GLY A 18 -38.07 10.65 -20.04
C GLY A 18 -37.29 9.54 -20.74
N ASP A 19 -37.97 8.53 -21.26
CA ASP A 19 -37.35 7.37 -21.91
C ASP A 19 -36.88 7.63 -23.36
N TYR A 20 -37.09 8.82 -23.90
CA TYR A 20 -36.65 9.17 -25.24
C TYR A 20 -35.13 9.40 -25.26
N LYS A 21 -34.41 8.54 -25.99
CA LYS A 21 -32.94 8.53 -26.07
C LYS A 21 -32.33 9.64 -26.95
N GLY A 22 -33.17 10.47 -27.58
CA GLY A 22 -32.75 11.45 -28.56
C GLY A 22 -32.33 10.82 -29.90
N TYR A 23 -32.43 11.59 -30.98
CA TYR A 23 -32.07 11.12 -32.32
C TYR A 23 -30.61 10.69 -32.44
N LEU A 24 -29.71 11.35 -31.71
CA LEU A 24 -28.29 11.03 -31.69
C LEU A 24 -27.94 9.80 -30.79
N ASN A 25 -28.93 9.31 -30.04
CA ASN A 25 -28.70 8.20 -29.06
C ASN A 25 -27.47 8.43 -28.20
N TRP A 26 -27.20 9.69 -27.86
CA TRP A 26 -26.03 10.07 -27.05
C TRP A 26 -26.30 9.78 -25.59
N THR A 27 -25.34 9.14 -24.93
CA THR A 27 -25.27 9.00 -23.48
C THR A 27 -23.86 9.22 -23.02
N SER A 28 -23.66 9.65 -21.76
CA SER A 28 -22.32 9.75 -21.18
C SER A 28 -21.58 8.40 -21.20
N GLN A 29 -22.35 7.31 -21.03
CA GLN A 29 -21.81 5.95 -21.07
C GLN A 29 -21.25 5.60 -22.45
N ASN A 30 -22.05 5.77 -23.54
CA ASN A 30 -21.57 5.40 -24.88
C ASN A 30 -20.52 6.38 -25.44
N GLN A 31 -20.48 7.62 -24.94
CA GLN A 31 -19.35 8.52 -25.21
C GLN A 31 -18.07 7.99 -24.55
N TYR A 32 -18.15 7.66 -23.26
CA TYR A 32 -17.02 7.08 -22.51
C TYR A 32 -16.50 5.81 -23.18
N GLU A 33 -17.39 4.89 -23.55
CA GLU A 33 -17.00 3.64 -24.23
C GLU A 33 -16.27 3.91 -25.55
N LYS A 34 -16.74 4.87 -26.36
CA LYS A 34 -16.07 5.27 -27.60
C LYS A 34 -14.68 5.89 -27.36
N GLU A 35 -14.56 6.70 -26.32
CA GLU A 35 -13.28 7.30 -25.93
C GLU A 35 -12.30 6.23 -25.42
N VAL A 36 -12.76 5.27 -24.61
CA VAL A 36 -11.96 4.13 -24.18
C VAL A 36 -11.54 3.27 -25.34
N GLN A 37 -12.45 2.95 -26.28
CA GLN A 37 -12.13 2.18 -27.48
C GLN A 37 -11.06 2.89 -28.31
N LYS A 38 -11.23 4.18 -28.56
CA LYS A 38 -10.25 4.98 -29.31
C LYS A 38 -8.88 5.02 -28.61
N ALA A 39 -8.88 5.16 -27.30
CA ALA A 39 -7.64 5.11 -26.50
C ALA A 39 -6.97 3.73 -26.61
N ASN A 40 -7.75 2.65 -26.54
CA ASN A 40 -7.23 1.29 -26.68
C ASN A 40 -6.68 1.01 -28.08
N GLU A 41 -7.32 1.48 -29.14
CA GLU A 41 -6.81 1.38 -30.51
C GLU A 41 -5.48 2.14 -30.70
N GLN A 42 -5.36 3.29 -30.05
CA GLN A 42 -4.19 4.16 -30.14
C GLN A 42 -3.01 3.65 -29.29
N TYR A 43 -3.29 3.24 -28.06
CA TYR A 43 -2.26 2.91 -27.06
C TYR A 43 -2.13 1.42 -26.76
N GLY A 44 -3.13 0.60 -27.10
CA GLY A 44 -3.13 -0.83 -26.77
C GLY A 44 -1.92 -1.59 -27.33
N LYS A 45 -1.47 -1.23 -28.54
CA LYS A 45 -0.26 -1.83 -29.14
C LYS A 45 1.02 -1.53 -28.34
N ILE A 46 1.06 -0.34 -27.71
CA ILE A 46 2.20 0.08 -26.88
C ILE A 46 2.21 -0.74 -25.59
N TYR A 47 1.05 -0.90 -24.94
CA TYR A 47 0.94 -1.71 -23.73
C TYR A 47 1.20 -3.20 -24.01
N ALA A 48 0.63 -3.74 -25.09
CA ALA A 48 0.82 -5.12 -25.51
C ALA A 48 2.29 -5.49 -25.76
N LYS A 49 3.13 -4.54 -26.18
CA LYS A 49 4.58 -4.74 -26.31
C LYS A 49 5.20 -5.23 -25.00
N PHE A 50 4.75 -4.71 -23.88
CA PHE A 50 5.33 -4.98 -22.57
C PHE A 50 4.65 -6.13 -21.82
N ALA A 51 3.44 -6.51 -22.20
CA ALA A 51 2.57 -7.43 -21.45
C ALA A 51 3.20 -8.80 -21.12
N ASN A 52 4.12 -9.29 -21.97
CA ASN A 52 4.77 -10.58 -21.77
C ASN A 52 6.28 -10.46 -21.48
N MET A 53 6.79 -9.26 -21.26
CA MET A 53 8.19 -9.04 -20.91
C MET A 53 8.39 -9.18 -19.40
N PRO A 54 9.51 -9.73 -18.91
CA PRO A 54 9.86 -9.68 -17.49
C PRO A 54 9.85 -8.23 -16.96
N ILE A 55 9.39 -8.05 -15.75
CA ILE A 55 9.26 -6.71 -15.12
C ILE A 55 10.60 -5.99 -15.08
N GLU A 56 11.68 -6.72 -14.82
CA GLU A 56 13.04 -6.19 -14.76
C GLU A 56 13.53 -5.66 -16.12
N GLU A 57 13.04 -6.22 -17.22
CA GLU A 57 13.33 -5.72 -18.58
C GLU A 57 12.45 -4.53 -18.92
N VAL A 58 11.16 -4.59 -18.58
CA VAL A 58 10.23 -3.45 -18.74
C VAL A 58 10.72 -2.24 -17.96
N ALA A 59 11.27 -2.45 -16.76
CA ALA A 59 11.83 -1.39 -15.92
C ALA A 59 13.04 -0.67 -16.55
N LYS A 60 13.72 -1.29 -17.52
CA LYS A 60 14.84 -0.69 -18.25
C LYS A 60 14.41 0.03 -19.54
N ASP A 61 13.18 -0.21 -20.03
CA ASP A 61 12.69 0.43 -21.25
C ASP A 61 12.29 1.89 -20.99
N PRO A 62 12.92 2.88 -21.68
CA PRO A 62 12.60 4.29 -21.42
C PRO A 62 11.16 4.69 -21.76
N GLN A 63 10.50 3.97 -22.67
CA GLN A 63 9.10 4.24 -23.01
C GLN A 63 8.18 3.74 -21.90
N ALA A 64 8.41 2.53 -21.37
CA ALA A 64 7.68 2.00 -20.24
C ALA A 64 7.86 2.87 -19.01
N GLN A 65 9.07 3.34 -18.73
CA GLN A 65 9.35 4.23 -17.61
C GLN A 65 8.60 5.58 -17.72
N ARG A 66 8.51 6.17 -18.91
CA ARG A 66 7.71 7.39 -19.11
C ARG A 66 6.21 7.15 -18.89
N ILE A 67 5.70 6.02 -19.39
CA ILE A 67 4.29 5.65 -19.21
C ILE A 67 4.00 5.40 -17.71
N GLY A 68 4.84 4.61 -17.05
CA GLY A 68 4.74 4.32 -15.62
C GLY A 68 4.79 5.59 -14.79
N LYS A 69 5.74 6.50 -15.10
CA LYS A 69 5.82 7.81 -14.43
C LYS A 69 4.55 8.63 -14.59
N ASN A 70 3.99 8.73 -15.78
CA ASN A 70 2.77 9.51 -16.02
C ASN A 70 1.57 8.92 -15.25
N MET A 71 1.45 7.60 -15.17
CA MET A 71 0.43 6.95 -14.36
C MET A 71 0.68 7.17 -12.87
N PHE A 72 1.93 7.09 -12.42
CA PHE A 72 2.32 7.36 -11.04
C PHE A 72 1.97 8.81 -10.65
N ASP A 73 2.32 9.78 -11.49
CA ASP A 73 2.00 11.20 -11.29
C ASP A 73 0.49 11.46 -11.24
N THR A 74 -0.31 10.60 -11.87
CA THR A 74 -1.77 10.74 -11.90
C THR A 74 -2.43 10.12 -10.66
N TYR A 75 -1.97 8.95 -10.21
CA TYR A 75 -2.70 8.13 -9.24
C TYR A 75 -1.99 7.97 -7.90
N CYS A 76 -0.65 8.12 -7.84
CA CYS A 76 0.14 7.68 -6.69
C CYS A 76 0.80 8.82 -5.91
N ILE A 77 1.10 9.96 -6.55
CA ILE A 77 1.87 11.06 -5.94
C ILE A 77 1.19 11.68 -4.73
N GLN A 78 -0.12 11.64 -4.64
CA GLN A 78 -0.85 12.24 -3.52
C GLN A 78 -0.43 11.60 -2.19
N CYS A 79 -0.10 10.33 -2.19
CA CYS A 79 0.35 9.59 -1.01
C CYS A 79 1.87 9.42 -1.01
N HIS A 80 2.46 9.01 -2.13
CA HIS A 80 3.87 8.63 -2.20
C HIS A 80 4.83 9.78 -2.56
N GLY A 81 4.30 10.99 -2.82
CA GLY A 81 5.10 12.13 -3.25
C GLY A 81 5.51 12.07 -4.73
N SER A 82 5.82 13.22 -5.33
CA SER A 82 6.24 13.30 -6.74
C SER A 82 7.64 12.71 -6.99
N ASP A 83 8.44 12.61 -5.94
CA ASP A 83 9.77 11.98 -5.94
C ASP A 83 9.72 10.51 -5.47
N ALA A 84 8.53 9.99 -5.19
CA ALA A 84 8.25 8.65 -4.67
C ALA A 84 8.92 8.34 -3.32
N LYS A 85 9.39 9.36 -2.58
CA LYS A 85 10.03 9.18 -1.26
C LYS A 85 9.05 9.09 -0.11
N GLY A 86 7.76 9.10 -0.42
CA GLY A 86 6.72 9.02 0.58
C GLY A 86 6.57 10.28 1.43
N SER A 87 5.84 10.13 2.51
CA SER A 87 5.64 11.15 3.54
C SER A 87 5.24 10.46 4.85
N LYS A 88 5.03 11.21 5.92
CA LYS A 88 4.63 10.62 7.21
C LYS A 88 3.37 9.74 7.04
N GLY A 89 3.50 8.44 7.30
CA GLY A 89 2.46 7.44 7.13
C GLY A 89 2.39 6.78 5.75
N PHE A 90 3.21 7.23 4.78
CA PHE A 90 3.27 6.66 3.44
C PHE A 90 4.71 6.26 3.09
N PRO A 91 4.96 5.01 2.62
CA PRO A 91 6.30 4.51 2.43
C PRO A 91 7.05 5.21 1.30
N ASN A 92 8.36 5.29 1.46
CA ASN A 92 9.32 5.61 0.42
C ASN A 92 9.43 4.41 -0.53
N LEU A 93 9.27 4.63 -1.83
CA LEU A 93 9.35 3.58 -2.85
C LEU A 93 10.71 3.54 -3.55
N THR A 94 11.65 4.40 -3.12
CA THR A 94 12.99 4.51 -3.71
C THR A 94 14.07 3.86 -2.87
N ASP A 95 13.74 3.38 -1.68
CA ASP A 95 14.64 2.64 -0.79
C ASP A 95 14.46 1.12 -0.92
N GLY A 96 15.19 0.37 -0.09
CA GLY A 96 15.12 -1.10 -0.06
C GLY A 96 14.24 -1.67 1.05
N ASP A 97 13.49 -0.83 1.78
CA ASP A 97 12.63 -1.30 2.88
C ASP A 97 11.21 -1.60 2.39
N TRP A 98 10.88 -2.89 2.34
CA TRP A 98 9.64 -3.39 1.78
C TRP A 98 8.90 -4.29 2.79
N LEU A 99 7.99 -3.72 3.57
CA LEU A 99 7.17 -4.50 4.52
C LEU A 99 6.41 -5.67 3.87
N TRP A 100 5.96 -5.51 2.63
CA TRP A 100 5.18 -6.51 1.88
C TRP A 100 6.03 -7.26 0.84
N GLY A 101 7.34 -7.03 0.85
CA GLY A 101 8.29 -7.58 -0.11
C GLY A 101 8.49 -6.73 -1.35
N GLY A 102 9.74 -6.73 -1.85
CA GLY A 102 10.22 -5.91 -2.97
C GLY A 102 10.41 -6.70 -4.26
N SER A 103 9.99 -7.98 -4.34
CA SER A 103 10.03 -8.69 -5.62
C SER A 103 9.00 -8.13 -6.60
N PRO A 104 9.19 -8.29 -7.91
CA PRO A 104 8.22 -7.88 -8.91
C PRO A 104 6.79 -8.36 -8.61
N GLU A 105 6.63 -9.63 -8.22
CA GLU A 105 5.34 -10.25 -7.92
C GLU A 105 4.69 -9.66 -6.67
N GLN A 106 5.49 -9.40 -5.63
CA GLN A 106 5.01 -8.82 -4.37
C GLN A 106 4.58 -7.37 -4.56
N ILE A 107 5.32 -6.59 -5.35
CA ILE A 107 4.97 -5.21 -5.71
C ILE A 107 3.71 -5.22 -6.57
N HIS A 108 3.63 -6.11 -7.59
CA HIS A 108 2.43 -6.26 -8.42
C HIS A 108 1.20 -6.57 -7.57
N GLU A 109 1.30 -7.56 -6.68
CA GLU A 109 0.20 -7.92 -5.78
C GLU A 109 -0.20 -6.76 -4.86
N THR A 110 0.78 -6.02 -4.35
CA THR A 110 0.54 -4.85 -3.50
C THR A 110 -0.23 -3.75 -4.24
N ILE A 111 0.14 -3.45 -5.49
CA ILE A 111 -0.56 -2.46 -6.30
C ILE A 111 -1.95 -2.99 -6.69
N ALA A 112 -2.03 -4.23 -7.19
CA ALA A 112 -3.29 -4.80 -7.67
C ALA A 112 -4.34 -4.94 -6.57
N LYS A 113 -3.97 -5.52 -5.42
CA LYS A 113 -4.91 -5.89 -4.35
C LYS A 113 -4.96 -4.89 -3.21
N GLY A 114 -4.02 -3.93 -3.17
CA GLY A 114 -3.86 -3.06 -2.02
C GLY A 114 -3.31 -3.78 -0.80
N ARG A 115 -3.15 -3.05 0.29
CA ARG A 115 -2.66 -3.58 1.58
C ARG A 115 -3.35 -2.88 2.74
N ILE A 116 -3.53 -3.61 3.82
CA ILE A 116 -3.95 -3.07 5.11
C ILE A 116 -2.93 -3.49 6.15
N ALA A 117 -2.33 -2.50 6.83
CA ALA A 117 -1.38 -2.71 7.91
C ALA A 117 -1.96 -2.15 9.21
N ILE A 118 -2.05 -2.98 10.23
CA ILE A 118 -2.63 -2.61 11.52
C ILE A 118 -1.64 -2.95 12.63
N MET A 119 -1.30 -1.94 13.44
CA MET A 119 -0.67 -2.12 14.75
C MET A 119 -1.69 -1.74 15.81
N ALA A 120 -1.97 -2.67 16.73
CA ALA A 120 -2.93 -2.44 17.81
C ALA A 120 -2.48 -1.31 18.76
N PRO A 121 -3.41 -0.56 19.37
CA PRO A 121 -3.09 0.42 20.40
C PRO A 121 -2.77 -0.29 21.73
N TRP A 122 -1.55 -0.15 22.21
CA TRP A 122 -1.09 -0.80 23.44
C TRP A 122 -1.16 0.09 24.67
N GLY A 123 -1.45 1.40 24.51
CA GLY A 123 -1.59 2.34 25.60
C GLY A 123 -2.53 1.88 26.72
N PRO A 124 -3.77 1.47 26.39
CA PRO A 124 -4.73 1.02 27.41
C PRO A 124 -4.28 -0.23 28.20
N ALA A 125 -3.58 -1.15 27.56
CA ALA A 125 -3.15 -2.41 28.20
C ALA A 125 -1.83 -2.28 28.98
N LEU A 126 -0.93 -1.39 28.52
CA LEU A 126 0.39 -1.22 29.12
C LEU A 126 0.44 -0.09 30.14
N GLY A 127 -0.31 0.99 29.91
CA GLY A 127 -0.15 2.23 30.66
C GLY A 127 1.09 3.01 30.25
N GLU A 128 1.14 4.29 30.65
CA GLU A 128 2.14 5.25 30.17
C GLU A 128 3.59 4.83 30.45
N GLU A 129 3.89 4.34 31.68
CA GLU A 129 5.26 4.01 32.06
C GLU A 129 5.79 2.78 31.31
N ARG A 130 4.99 1.74 31.15
CA ARG A 130 5.40 0.55 30.39
C ARG A 130 5.53 0.83 28.88
N VAL A 131 4.71 1.75 28.35
CA VAL A 131 4.89 2.24 26.97
C VAL A 131 6.23 2.96 26.81
N LYS A 132 6.61 3.82 27.77
CA LYS A 132 7.94 4.46 27.76
C LYS A 132 9.06 3.43 27.85
N ASP A 133 8.91 2.39 28.67
CA ASP A 133 9.90 1.34 28.82
C ASP A 133 10.10 0.58 27.50
N VAL A 134 9.04 0.08 26.87
CA VAL A 134 9.15 -0.62 25.60
C VAL A 134 9.59 0.30 24.44
N ALA A 135 9.24 1.58 24.46
CA ALA A 135 9.72 2.55 23.47
C ALA A 135 11.26 2.72 23.55
N ASN A 136 11.83 2.78 24.75
CA ASN A 136 13.28 2.84 24.93
C ASN A 136 13.96 1.54 24.46
N TYR A 137 13.34 0.39 24.68
CA TYR A 137 13.85 -0.87 24.13
C TYR A 137 13.83 -0.89 22.61
N VAL A 138 12.75 -0.42 21.98
CA VAL A 138 12.67 -0.26 20.51
C VAL A 138 13.77 0.68 20.01
N MET A 139 14.01 1.79 20.69
CA MET A 139 15.10 2.71 20.33
C MET A 139 16.49 2.04 20.42
N SER A 140 16.69 1.12 21.35
CA SER A 140 17.97 0.43 21.50
C SER A 140 18.36 -0.47 20.32
N PHE A 141 17.41 -0.81 19.43
CA PHE A 141 17.73 -1.58 18.23
C PHE A 141 18.51 -0.77 17.18
N SER A 142 18.23 0.53 17.07
CA SER A 142 18.80 1.39 16.02
C SER A 142 19.61 2.57 16.55
N LYS A 143 19.55 2.88 17.86
CA LYS A 143 20.24 4.02 18.45
C LYS A 143 21.42 3.57 19.33
N PRO A 144 22.55 4.28 19.31
CA PRO A 144 23.65 3.99 20.20
C PRO A 144 23.30 4.27 21.66
N ALA A 145 24.05 3.63 22.58
CA ALA A 145 23.95 3.88 24.00
C ALA A 145 24.06 5.38 24.33
N GLY A 146 23.27 5.83 25.31
CA GLY A 146 23.17 7.25 25.69
C GLY A 146 22.16 8.07 24.88
N GLN A 147 21.56 7.51 23.82
CA GLN A 147 20.44 8.15 23.09
C GLN A 147 19.06 7.63 23.50
N TYR A 148 19.01 6.70 24.45
CA TYR A 148 17.83 6.17 25.08
C TYR A 148 18.11 5.87 26.56
N ASP A 149 17.08 5.69 27.36
CA ASP A 149 17.23 5.29 28.76
C ASP A 149 17.45 3.78 28.85
N GLU A 150 18.65 3.37 29.26
CA GLU A 150 19.07 1.97 29.30
C GLU A 150 18.32 1.16 30.36
N GLU A 151 17.97 1.75 31.51
CA GLU A 151 17.18 1.08 32.53
C GLU A 151 15.76 0.84 32.06
N ARG A 152 15.16 1.82 31.37
CA ARG A 152 13.86 1.63 30.72
C ARG A 152 13.92 0.58 29.63
N ALA A 153 14.97 0.59 28.80
CA ALA A 153 15.16 -0.41 27.75
C ALA A 153 15.27 -1.83 28.34
N ALA A 154 15.98 -2.01 29.44
CA ALA A 154 16.05 -3.30 30.14
C ALA A 154 14.68 -3.81 30.59
N ARG A 155 13.83 -2.93 31.16
CA ARG A 155 12.44 -3.28 31.51
C ARG A 155 11.59 -3.51 30.25
N GLY A 156 11.80 -2.70 29.21
CA GLY A 156 11.10 -2.78 27.95
C GLY A 156 11.30 -4.10 27.20
N ASN A 157 12.49 -4.72 27.33
CA ASN A 157 12.77 -6.02 26.78
C ASN A 157 11.75 -7.08 27.24
N ALA A 158 11.47 -7.16 28.54
CA ALA A 158 10.48 -8.10 29.08
C ALA A 158 9.04 -7.83 28.54
N ILE A 159 8.70 -6.58 28.26
CA ILE A 159 7.41 -6.20 27.67
C ILE A 159 7.35 -6.59 26.22
N PHE A 160 8.43 -6.37 25.46
CA PHE A 160 8.51 -6.68 24.02
C PHE A 160 8.34 -8.19 23.76
N HIS A 161 8.90 -9.03 24.63
CA HIS A 161 8.87 -10.50 24.52
C HIS A 161 7.78 -11.18 25.38
N GLY A 162 7.01 -10.42 26.13
CA GLY A 162 6.03 -10.96 27.08
C GLY A 162 4.62 -10.38 26.93
N PRO A 163 3.68 -11.01 27.64
CA PRO A 163 2.30 -10.57 27.63
C PRO A 163 2.15 -9.19 28.32
N PRO A 164 1.14 -8.41 27.93
CA PRO A 164 0.10 -8.75 26.95
C PRO A 164 0.50 -8.44 25.49
N ALA A 165 1.59 -7.71 25.24
CA ALA A 165 1.86 -7.10 23.94
C ALA A 165 2.53 -8.06 22.95
N ASN A 166 3.50 -8.89 23.41
CA ASN A 166 4.24 -9.83 22.56
C ASN A 166 4.70 -9.22 21.22
N CYS A 167 5.34 -8.06 21.28
CA CYS A 167 5.70 -7.24 20.11
C CYS A 167 6.55 -8.04 19.10
N PHE A 168 7.40 -8.95 19.61
CA PHE A 168 8.27 -9.82 18.82
C PHE A 168 7.52 -10.67 17.79
N THR A 169 6.25 -10.99 18.04
CA THR A 169 5.43 -11.79 17.12
C THR A 169 5.30 -11.14 15.73
N CYS A 170 5.19 -9.81 15.69
CA CYS A 170 5.10 -9.05 14.46
C CYS A 170 6.43 -8.42 14.05
N HIS A 171 7.27 -8.00 15.04
CA HIS A 171 8.51 -7.29 14.73
C HIS A 171 9.76 -8.18 14.75
N GLY A 172 9.60 -9.49 15.03
CA GLY A 172 10.71 -10.41 15.16
C GLY A 172 11.41 -10.31 16.52
N ASP A 173 12.08 -11.38 16.92
CA ASP A 173 12.73 -11.52 18.24
C ASP A 173 13.81 -10.46 18.51
N LYS A 174 14.47 -10.02 17.44
CA LYS A 174 15.51 -8.96 17.49
C LYS A 174 15.06 -7.64 16.85
N GLY A 175 13.75 -7.45 16.65
CA GLY A 175 13.21 -6.27 16.00
C GLY A 175 13.42 -6.19 14.49
N GLN A 176 13.89 -7.28 13.86
CA GLN A 176 14.24 -7.32 12.42
C GLN A 176 13.05 -7.28 11.48
N GLY A 177 11.83 -7.22 12.01
CA GLY A 177 10.59 -7.29 11.25
C GLY A 177 10.19 -8.70 10.84
N VAL A 178 8.94 -8.84 10.42
CA VAL A 178 8.39 -10.05 9.81
C VAL A 178 7.60 -9.64 8.57
N LEU A 179 7.95 -10.21 7.44
CA LEU A 179 7.36 -9.89 6.14
C LEU A 179 5.82 -9.94 6.21
N GLY A 180 5.18 -8.85 5.84
CA GLY A 180 3.72 -8.70 5.83
C GLY A 180 3.05 -8.55 7.20
N LEU A 181 3.81 -8.57 8.30
CA LEU A 181 3.26 -8.44 9.66
C LEU A 181 3.71 -7.15 10.36
N GLY A 182 5.02 -6.94 10.45
CA GLY A 182 5.54 -5.77 11.14
C GLY A 182 6.88 -5.32 10.56
N PRO A 183 7.13 -3.99 10.51
CA PRO A 183 8.36 -3.44 9.96
C PRO A 183 9.59 -3.79 10.80
N ASN A 184 10.75 -3.71 10.15
CA ASN A 184 12.05 -3.74 10.79
C ASN A 184 12.18 -2.51 11.72
N LEU A 185 12.65 -2.72 12.94
CA LEU A 185 12.88 -1.69 13.95
C LEU A 185 14.38 -1.43 14.18
N THR A 186 15.25 -2.15 13.45
CA THR A 186 16.70 -2.09 13.64
C THR A 186 17.40 -1.13 12.69
N ASP A 187 16.67 -0.60 11.71
CA ASP A 187 17.17 0.38 10.74
C ASP A 187 16.70 1.82 11.06
N ASP A 188 17.03 2.75 10.18
CA ASP A 188 16.65 4.15 10.30
C ASP A 188 15.41 4.54 9.47
N VAL A 189 14.68 3.54 8.92
CA VAL A 189 13.46 3.76 8.11
C VAL A 189 12.23 3.75 9.01
N TRP A 190 11.66 4.92 9.24
CA TRP A 190 10.55 5.12 10.17
C TRP A 190 9.35 5.80 9.50
N LEU A 191 8.35 5.04 9.13
CA LEU A 191 7.14 5.54 8.45
C LEU A 191 6.40 6.64 9.25
N TRP A 192 6.42 6.56 10.58
CA TRP A 192 5.75 7.52 11.48
C TRP A 192 6.74 8.41 12.25
N GLY A 193 8.04 8.26 11.98
CA GLY A 193 9.13 8.94 12.66
C GLY A 193 9.76 8.14 13.78
N GLY A 194 11.12 8.18 13.84
CA GLY A 194 11.97 7.43 14.77
C GLY A 194 12.34 8.19 16.04
N THR A 195 11.67 9.32 16.36
CA THR A 195 11.90 10.00 17.65
C THR A 195 11.20 9.25 18.78
N GLN A 196 11.73 9.35 20.00
CA GLN A 196 11.10 8.73 21.19
C GLN A 196 9.60 9.09 21.29
N LYS A 197 9.26 10.35 21.07
CA LYS A 197 7.87 10.82 21.09
C LYS A 197 7.00 10.12 20.05
N ALA A 198 7.50 9.97 18.81
CA ALA A 198 6.76 9.32 17.73
C ALA A 198 6.58 7.82 17.97
N ILE A 199 7.60 7.16 18.54
CA ILE A 199 7.54 5.74 18.91
C ILE A 199 6.52 5.54 20.05
N ILE A 200 6.57 6.36 21.10
CA ILE A 200 5.57 6.33 22.21
C ILE A 200 4.16 6.53 21.64
N GLU A 201 3.96 7.54 20.77
CA GLU A 201 2.66 7.80 20.15
C GLU A 201 2.17 6.59 19.33
N THR A 202 3.08 5.96 18.56
CA THR A 202 2.78 4.78 17.76
C THR A 202 2.37 3.59 18.62
N ILE A 203 3.09 3.31 19.69
CA ILE A 203 2.80 2.21 20.61
C ILE A 203 1.49 2.49 21.37
N THR A 204 1.28 3.72 21.83
CA THR A 204 0.10 4.11 22.61
C THR A 204 -1.18 3.98 21.80
N ASN A 205 -1.21 4.56 20.59
CA ASN A 205 -2.42 4.74 19.80
C ASN A 205 -2.59 3.69 18.70
N GLY A 206 -1.55 2.87 18.46
CA GLY A 206 -1.53 1.99 17.30
C GLY A 206 -1.41 2.75 15.98
N ARG A 207 -1.45 2.00 14.88
CA ARG A 207 -1.47 2.56 13.52
C ARG A 207 -2.40 1.74 12.63
N HIS A 208 -3.03 2.43 11.70
CA HIS A 208 -3.86 1.82 10.68
C HIS A 208 -3.54 2.48 9.34
N ASN A 209 -2.92 1.74 8.44
CA ASN A 209 -2.56 2.20 7.12
C ASN A 209 -3.29 1.37 6.08
N GLN A 210 -3.75 2.03 5.03
CA GLN A 210 -4.41 1.38 3.91
C GLN A 210 -3.88 1.91 2.58
N MET A 211 -3.46 1.02 1.72
CA MET A 211 -3.26 1.25 0.29
C MET A 211 -4.44 0.61 -0.45
N PRO A 212 -5.21 1.36 -1.24
CA PRO A 212 -6.34 0.79 -1.99
C PRO A 212 -5.87 -0.15 -3.11
N ALA A 213 -6.76 -1.06 -3.51
CA ALA A 213 -6.56 -1.91 -4.68
C ALA A 213 -6.75 -1.12 -5.98
N TRP A 214 -5.90 -1.37 -6.98
CA TRP A 214 -5.90 -0.65 -8.24
C TRP A 214 -6.32 -1.51 -9.44
N ASP A 215 -6.57 -2.82 -9.26
CA ASP A 215 -6.97 -3.74 -10.35
C ASP A 215 -8.34 -3.42 -10.97
N ASN A 216 -9.17 -2.62 -10.28
CA ASN A 216 -10.43 -2.12 -10.83
C ASN A 216 -10.25 -0.85 -11.71
N PHE A 217 -9.10 -0.18 -11.62
CA PHE A 217 -8.79 1.07 -12.34
C PHE A 217 -7.74 0.88 -13.42
N LEU A 218 -6.75 0.05 -13.15
CA LEU A 218 -5.67 -0.27 -14.07
C LEU A 218 -5.89 -1.67 -14.61
N ASP A 219 -6.02 -1.78 -15.92
CA ASP A 219 -5.99 -3.09 -16.58
C ASP A 219 -4.64 -3.79 -16.35
N LYS A 220 -4.58 -5.09 -16.66
CA LYS A 220 -3.38 -5.92 -16.41
C LYS A 220 -2.10 -5.37 -17.02
N ASP A 221 -2.20 -4.78 -18.22
CA ASP A 221 -1.02 -4.29 -18.96
C ASP A 221 -0.49 -3.00 -18.33
N LYS A 222 -1.39 -2.13 -17.85
CA LYS A 222 -1.03 -0.92 -17.09
C LYS A 222 -0.49 -1.26 -15.71
N LEU A 223 -1.08 -2.25 -15.02
CA LEU A 223 -0.55 -2.75 -13.75
C LEU A 223 0.86 -3.30 -13.92
N HIS A 224 1.12 -4.03 -15.01
CA HIS A 224 2.44 -4.57 -15.30
C HIS A 224 3.50 -3.46 -15.48
N ILE A 225 3.18 -2.43 -16.28
CA ILE A 225 4.07 -1.26 -16.45
C ILE A 225 4.22 -0.47 -15.17
N MET A 226 3.15 -0.28 -14.40
CA MET A 226 3.21 0.40 -13.11
C MET A 226 4.11 -0.35 -12.12
N THR A 227 3.99 -1.68 -12.07
CA THR A 227 4.87 -2.53 -11.26
C THR A 227 6.33 -2.36 -11.67
N ALA A 228 6.62 -2.39 -12.97
CA ALA A 228 7.96 -2.19 -13.49
C ALA A 228 8.53 -0.80 -13.16
N TYR A 229 7.70 0.23 -13.22
CA TYR A 229 8.10 1.58 -12.83
C TYR A 229 8.45 1.64 -11.34
N VAL A 230 7.57 1.15 -10.47
CA VAL A 230 7.78 1.17 -9.01
C VAL A 230 8.99 0.32 -8.62
N TRP A 231 9.11 -0.89 -9.18
CA TRP A 231 10.27 -1.75 -8.95
C TRP A 231 11.57 -1.06 -9.37
N GLY A 232 11.58 -0.40 -10.51
CA GLY A 232 12.74 0.34 -11.02
C GLY A 232 13.15 1.56 -10.17
N LEU A 233 12.28 2.08 -9.30
CA LEU A 233 12.62 3.20 -8.42
C LEU A 233 13.68 2.84 -7.38
N SER A 234 13.62 1.62 -6.84
CA SER A 234 14.56 1.11 -5.83
C SER A 234 15.69 0.24 -6.41
N HIS A 235 15.64 -0.12 -7.72
CA HIS A 235 16.59 -1.02 -8.37
C HIS A 235 17.38 -0.35 -9.49
N LYS A 236 17.72 0.93 -9.35
CA LYS A 236 18.35 1.75 -10.40
C LYS A 236 19.71 1.23 -10.88
N ASP A 237 20.41 0.45 -10.07
CA ASP A 237 21.77 -0.03 -10.34
C ASP A 237 21.87 -1.56 -10.50
N GLY A 238 20.75 -2.25 -10.72
CA GLY A 238 20.73 -3.72 -10.82
C GLY A 238 21.05 -4.46 -9.51
N GLN A 239 21.12 -3.76 -8.38
CA GLN A 239 21.19 -4.37 -7.07
C GLN A 239 19.83 -4.88 -6.66
N ALA A 240 19.71 -6.18 -6.43
CA ALA A 240 18.54 -6.74 -5.77
C ALA A 240 18.39 -6.08 -4.40
N ALA A 241 17.15 -5.64 -4.07
CA ALA A 241 16.83 -5.25 -2.70
C ALA A 241 17.27 -6.38 -1.76
N PRO A 242 17.78 -6.07 -0.55
CA PRO A 242 18.10 -7.09 0.41
C PRO A 242 16.87 -7.97 0.60
N ALA A 243 17.03 -9.28 0.40
CA ALA A 243 15.95 -10.24 0.55
C ALA A 243 15.36 -10.08 1.95
N ALA A 244 14.08 -9.66 2.03
CA ALA A 244 13.35 -9.71 3.28
C ALA A 244 13.47 -11.14 3.83
N ALA A 245 13.80 -11.28 5.12
CA ALA A 245 13.98 -12.58 5.74
C ALA A 245 12.81 -13.50 5.40
N ALA A 246 13.10 -14.68 4.87
CA ALA A 246 12.10 -15.65 4.44
C ALA A 246 11.12 -15.92 5.58
N PRO A 247 9.80 -16.08 5.29
CA PRO A 247 8.82 -16.38 6.31
C PRO A 247 9.19 -17.70 6.99
N ALA A 248 9.29 -17.69 8.31
CA ALA A 248 9.30 -18.92 9.08
C ALA A 248 8.03 -19.71 8.73
N ALA A 249 8.20 -21.01 8.49
CA ALA A 249 7.20 -21.95 7.97
C ALA A 249 5.78 -21.68 8.47
N SER A 250 4.83 -21.71 7.54
CA SER A 250 3.40 -21.59 7.74
C SER A 250 2.91 -22.37 8.96
N VAL A 251 2.48 -21.65 9.98
CA VAL A 251 1.60 -22.24 11.01
C VAL A 251 0.22 -22.27 10.38
N GLU A 252 -0.28 -23.48 10.06
CA GLU A 252 -1.66 -23.70 9.66
C GLU A 252 -2.58 -23.13 10.74
N ALA A 253 -3.31 -22.08 10.39
CA ALA A 253 -4.36 -21.54 11.24
C ALA A 253 -5.53 -22.51 11.23
N SER A 254 -5.64 -23.34 12.26
CA SER A 254 -6.86 -24.11 12.55
C SER A 254 -7.98 -23.13 12.91
N ALA A 255 -8.96 -23.00 12.03
CA ALA A 255 -10.17 -22.24 12.26
C ALA A 255 -10.94 -22.81 13.48
N PRO A 256 -11.42 -21.98 14.41
CA PRO A 256 -12.31 -22.47 15.47
C PRO A 256 -13.67 -22.85 14.85
N ALA A 257 -14.10 -24.06 15.15
CA ALA A 257 -15.40 -24.59 14.76
C ALA A 257 -16.53 -23.70 15.30
N ALA A 258 -17.42 -23.28 14.40
CA ALA A 258 -18.64 -22.57 14.75
C ALA A 258 -19.54 -23.48 15.62
N ALA A 259 -19.79 -23.08 16.86
CA ALA A 259 -20.79 -23.70 17.71
C ALA A 259 -22.19 -23.39 17.16
N SER A 260 -22.86 -24.41 16.65
CA SER A 260 -24.27 -24.41 16.29
C SER A 260 -25.11 -24.25 17.56
N ALA A 261 -25.77 -23.10 17.73
CA ALA A 261 -26.83 -22.93 18.71
C ALA A 261 -28.13 -23.48 18.13
N ALA A 262 -28.54 -24.66 18.61
CA ALA A 262 -29.86 -25.20 18.36
C ALA A 262 -30.91 -24.35 19.07
N SER A 263 -31.87 -23.79 18.33
CA SER A 263 -33.10 -23.24 18.84
C SER A 263 -34.01 -24.36 19.30
N ALA A 264 -34.33 -24.47 20.59
CA ALA A 264 -35.48 -25.20 21.10
C ALA A 264 -36.63 -24.20 21.27
N GLY A 265 -37.75 -24.50 20.62
CA GLY A 265 -38.96 -23.72 20.68
C GLY A 265 -39.74 -23.89 22.00
N GLN A 266 -40.51 -22.88 22.31
CA GLN A 266 -41.94 -22.93 22.71
C GLN A 266 -42.53 -21.56 22.37
#